data_21453cb9d6a0dfe6b9b3fd63f7c56a67
#
_entry.id   21453cb9d6a0dfe6b9b3fd63f7c56a67
#
_cell.length_a   1.000
_cell.length_b   1.000
_cell.length_c   1.000
_cell.angle_alpha   90.00
_cell.angle_beta   90.00
_cell.angle_gamma   90.00
#
_symmetry.space_group_name_H-M   'P 1'
#
loop_
_entity.id
_entity.type
_entity.pdbx_description
1 polymer ?
#
loop_
_entity_poly.entity_id
_entity_poly.type
_entity_poly.pdbx_seq_one_letter_code
_entity_poly.pdbx_strand_id
1 'polypeptide(L)'
;SFKNPKDKCKHIAVYLFKIALVVAFCVSFVTLFSVLFGNENSIAGVVVLLCVLAVRYSDLGIQNSQGTLGILFIYGILAFGPKLSNLAPTGLSFCINLICIFALALIGCHNITMFNHSTFVLSYLLLFGYDVSGKAYQMRLISLLIGAVLTASILYFKHRKVEYKRSFMDLFKEIHLSSSRTRWQICL
;
A
#
# COMPACT_ATOMS: atom_id res chain seq x y z
N SER A 1 -2.62 -35.43 -1.08
CA SER A 1 -1.97 -36.42 -0.20
C SER A 1 -0.70 -36.94 -0.90
N PHE A 2 0.45 -36.37 -0.52
CA PHE A 2 1.75 -36.81 -1.08
C PHE A 2 2.12 -38.16 -0.52
N LYS A 3 2.20 -39.20 -1.36
CA LYS A 3 2.51 -40.59 -0.98
C LYS A 3 4.01 -40.85 -0.78
N ASN A 4 4.93 -39.95 -1.15
CA ASN A 4 6.36 -40.20 -1.12
C ASN A 4 7.13 -39.14 -0.31
N PRO A 5 7.94 -39.48 0.73
CA PRO A 5 8.68 -38.52 1.55
C PRO A 5 9.73 -37.72 0.74
N LYS A 6 10.29 -38.29 -0.32
CA LYS A 6 11.24 -37.61 -1.22
C LYS A 6 10.61 -36.46 -2.02
N ASP A 7 9.34 -36.61 -2.42
CA ASP A 7 8.63 -35.56 -3.15
C ASP A 7 8.26 -34.41 -2.20
N LYS A 8 7.92 -34.70 -0.95
CA LYS A 8 7.71 -33.72 0.11
C LYS A 8 8.94 -32.83 0.34
N CYS A 9 10.12 -33.49 0.42
CA CYS A 9 11.39 -32.80 0.65
C CYS A 9 11.75 -31.87 -0.52
N LYS A 10 11.53 -32.30 -1.78
CA LYS A 10 11.71 -31.46 -2.97
C LYS A 10 10.76 -30.27 -2.99
N HIS A 11 9.48 -30.46 -2.66
CA HIS A 11 8.51 -29.36 -2.60
C HIS A 11 8.87 -28.33 -1.52
N ILE A 12 9.31 -28.77 -0.34
CA ILE A 12 9.78 -27.88 0.73
C ILE A 12 11.02 -27.12 0.29
N ALA A 13 12.00 -27.78 -0.33
CA ALA A 13 13.22 -27.13 -0.82
C ALA A 13 12.92 -26.06 -1.88
N VAL A 14 12.04 -26.34 -2.85
CA VAL A 14 11.61 -25.35 -3.86
C VAL A 14 10.86 -24.20 -3.22
N TYR A 15 10.03 -24.47 -2.21
CA TYR A 15 9.30 -23.42 -1.49
C TYR A 15 10.24 -22.51 -0.69
N LEU A 16 11.20 -23.10 0.04
CA LEU A 16 12.25 -22.37 0.75
C LEU A 16 13.10 -21.51 -0.19
N PHE A 17 13.47 -22.07 -1.35
CA PHE A 17 14.22 -21.32 -2.35
C PHE A 17 13.45 -20.12 -2.88
N LYS A 18 12.14 -20.27 -3.16
CA LYS A 18 11.27 -19.17 -3.57
C LYS A 18 11.18 -18.07 -2.49
N ILE A 19 11.03 -18.46 -1.23
CA ILE A 19 11.00 -17.51 -0.10
C ILE A 19 12.35 -16.78 0.00
N ALA A 20 13.47 -17.51 -0.04
CA ALA A 20 14.80 -16.91 0.02
C ALA A 20 15.04 -15.89 -1.10
N LEU A 21 14.58 -16.19 -2.30
CA LEU A 21 14.68 -15.29 -3.44
C LEU A 21 13.84 -14.01 -3.25
N VAL A 22 12.62 -14.12 -2.73
CA VAL A 22 11.78 -12.95 -2.43
C VAL A 22 12.40 -12.11 -1.32
N VAL A 23 12.91 -12.73 -0.26
CA VAL A 23 13.59 -12.02 0.85
C VAL A 23 14.84 -11.30 0.35
N ALA A 24 15.67 -11.98 -0.45
CA ALA A 24 16.86 -11.38 -1.05
C ALA A 24 16.52 -10.18 -1.93
N PHE A 25 15.45 -10.26 -2.72
CA PHE A 25 14.95 -9.14 -3.51
C PHE A 25 14.50 -7.96 -2.61
N CYS A 26 13.74 -8.22 -1.55
CA CYS A 26 13.29 -7.19 -0.62
C CYS A 26 14.48 -6.48 0.06
N VAL A 27 15.44 -7.25 0.56
CA VAL A 27 16.65 -6.70 1.20
C VAL A 27 17.45 -5.86 0.20
N SER A 28 17.70 -6.39 -1.00
CA SER A 28 18.43 -5.66 -2.04
C SER A 28 17.74 -4.35 -2.43
N PHE A 29 16.41 -4.36 -2.55
CA PHE A 29 15.63 -3.17 -2.87
C PHE A 29 15.74 -2.09 -1.80
N VAL A 30 15.55 -2.46 -0.52
CA VAL A 30 15.66 -1.52 0.61
C VAL A 30 17.08 -0.98 0.75
N THR A 31 18.09 -1.85 0.57
CA THR A 31 19.51 -1.44 0.62
C THR A 31 19.83 -0.45 -0.51
N LEU A 32 19.35 -0.71 -1.72
CA LEU A 32 19.50 0.20 -2.85
C LEU A 32 18.88 1.58 -2.56
N PHE A 33 17.66 1.60 -2.00
CA PHE A 33 17.02 2.84 -1.58
C PHE A 33 17.80 3.58 -0.50
N SER A 34 18.34 2.86 0.48
CA SER A 34 19.18 3.42 1.53
C SER A 34 20.45 4.06 0.98
N VAL A 35 21.09 3.43 0.01
CA VAL A 35 22.31 3.97 -0.65
C VAL A 35 21.99 5.19 -1.49
N LEU A 36 20.89 5.21 -2.23
CA LEU A 36 20.51 6.28 -3.14
C LEU A 36 19.99 7.54 -2.40
N PHE A 37 19.18 7.35 -1.36
CA PHE A 37 18.46 8.44 -0.67
C PHE A 37 18.95 8.70 0.76
N GLY A 38 19.99 7.97 1.20
CA GLY A 38 20.55 8.05 2.54
C GLY A 38 19.92 7.08 3.53
N ASN A 39 20.70 6.69 4.54
CA ASN A 39 20.31 5.69 5.55
C ASN A 39 19.04 6.08 6.33
N GLU A 40 18.82 7.37 6.55
CA GLU A 40 17.63 7.91 7.22
C GLU A 40 16.33 7.66 6.42
N ASN A 41 16.45 7.39 5.13
CA ASN A 41 15.35 7.15 4.21
C ASN A 41 15.16 5.66 3.83
N SER A 42 15.86 4.73 4.48
CA SER A 42 15.67 3.29 4.29
C SER A 42 14.21 2.86 4.51
N ILE A 43 13.53 3.50 5.46
CA ILE A 43 12.11 3.28 5.76
C ILE A 43 11.21 3.66 4.58
N ALA A 44 11.54 4.73 3.85
CA ALA A 44 10.81 5.07 2.63
C ALA A 44 10.94 3.95 1.58
N GLY A 45 12.10 3.30 1.48
CA GLY A 45 12.28 2.09 0.65
C GLY A 45 11.37 0.93 1.06
N VAL A 46 11.25 0.68 2.37
CA VAL A 46 10.32 -0.33 2.90
C VAL A 46 8.87 0.01 2.55
N VAL A 47 8.47 1.26 2.74
CA VAL A 47 7.11 1.74 2.42
C VAL A 47 6.79 1.58 0.93
N VAL A 48 7.72 1.97 0.05
CA VAL A 48 7.55 1.79 -1.40
C VAL A 48 7.42 0.31 -1.75
N LEU A 49 8.25 -0.55 -1.16
CA LEU A 49 8.19 -1.99 -1.37
C LEU A 49 6.83 -2.57 -0.93
N LEU A 50 6.34 -2.18 0.24
CA LEU A 50 5.03 -2.61 0.75
C LEU A 50 3.90 -2.17 -0.18
N CYS A 51 3.91 -0.92 -0.65
CA CYS A 51 2.92 -0.41 -1.59
C CYS A 51 2.96 -1.17 -2.94
N VAL A 52 4.15 -1.44 -3.47
CA VAL A 52 4.34 -2.24 -4.70
C VAL A 52 3.78 -3.65 -4.52
N LEU A 53 4.09 -4.31 -3.40
CA LEU A 53 3.60 -5.66 -3.11
C LEU A 53 2.07 -5.65 -2.94
N ALA A 54 1.52 -4.68 -2.23
CA ALA A 54 0.08 -4.53 -2.07
C ALA A 54 -0.64 -4.44 -3.42
N VAL A 55 -0.15 -3.59 -4.33
CA VAL A 55 -0.72 -3.41 -5.67
C VAL A 55 -0.50 -4.63 -6.57
N ARG A 56 0.63 -5.33 -6.40
CA ARG A 56 0.90 -6.55 -7.18
C ARG A 56 -0.04 -7.69 -6.85
N TYR A 57 -0.31 -7.90 -5.56
CA TYR A 57 -1.13 -9.03 -5.09
C TYR A 57 -2.62 -8.73 -5.10
N SER A 58 -3.02 -7.48 -5.01
CA SER A 58 -4.43 -7.11 -5.07
C SER A 58 -4.83 -6.61 -6.44
N ASP A 59 -6.06 -6.93 -6.77
CA ASP A 59 -6.74 -6.37 -7.93
C ASP A 59 -7.63 -5.24 -7.44
N LEU A 60 -7.35 -4.00 -7.83
CA LEU A 60 -8.15 -2.85 -7.42
C LEU A 60 -9.56 -2.86 -8.04
N GLY A 61 -9.79 -3.70 -9.08
CA GLY A 61 -11.12 -3.86 -9.71
C GLY A 61 -11.69 -2.58 -10.33
N ILE A 62 -10.89 -1.51 -10.41
CA ILE A 62 -11.27 -0.17 -10.86
C ILE A 62 -10.61 0.12 -12.20
N GLN A 63 -11.23 1.02 -12.97
CA GLN A 63 -10.67 1.55 -14.21
C GLN A 63 -9.22 2.02 -14.00
N ASN A 64 -8.33 1.68 -14.92
CA ASN A 64 -6.88 1.86 -14.81
C ASN A 64 -6.45 3.30 -14.46
N SER A 65 -7.11 4.31 -15.04
CA SER A 65 -6.86 5.72 -14.77
C SER A 65 -7.22 6.14 -13.34
N GLN A 66 -8.34 5.65 -12.83
CA GLN A 66 -8.80 5.93 -11.46
C GLN A 66 -7.93 5.21 -10.42
N GLY A 67 -7.50 3.98 -10.71
CA GLY A 67 -6.56 3.24 -9.87
C GLY A 67 -5.21 3.95 -9.76
N THR A 68 -4.68 4.47 -10.87
CA THR A 68 -3.44 5.26 -10.88
C THR A 68 -3.59 6.55 -10.06
N LEU A 69 -4.71 7.26 -10.21
CA LEU A 69 -5.00 8.45 -9.41
C LEU A 69 -5.09 8.13 -7.92
N GLY A 70 -5.72 7.02 -7.56
CA GLY A 70 -5.79 6.53 -6.17
C GLY A 70 -4.42 6.27 -5.56
N ILE A 71 -3.50 5.65 -6.32
CA ILE A 71 -2.11 5.44 -5.87
C ILE A 71 -1.40 6.77 -5.65
N LEU A 72 -1.50 7.71 -6.58
CA LEU A 72 -0.90 9.03 -6.43
C LEU A 72 -1.43 9.74 -5.18
N PHE A 73 -2.72 9.61 -4.89
CA PHE A 73 -3.33 10.18 -3.69
C PHE A 73 -2.82 9.50 -2.41
N ILE A 74 -2.67 8.16 -2.40
CA ILE A 74 -2.07 7.41 -1.28
C ILE A 74 -0.65 7.93 -1.01
N TYR A 75 0.19 8.05 -2.04
CA TYR A 75 1.55 8.56 -1.88
C TYR A 75 1.58 10.03 -1.44
N GLY A 76 0.61 10.84 -1.86
CA GLY A 76 0.43 12.21 -1.37
C GLY A 76 0.18 12.24 0.14
N ILE A 77 -0.74 11.39 0.64
CA ILE A 77 -0.99 11.26 2.09
C ILE A 77 0.27 10.77 2.81
N LEU A 78 0.98 9.78 2.28
CA LEU A 78 2.21 9.24 2.86
C LEU A 78 3.35 10.26 2.91
N ALA A 79 3.43 11.16 1.92
CA ALA A 79 4.46 12.18 1.84
C ALA A 79 4.22 13.35 2.81
N PHE A 80 3.00 13.86 2.86
CA PHE A 80 2.67 15.08 3.59
C PHE A 80 1.99 14.83 4.94
N GLY A 81 1.18 13.79 5.08
CA GLY A 81 0.39 13.50 6.28
C GLY A 81 1.23 13.36 7.55
N PRO A 82 2.27 12.49 7.59
CA PRO A 82 3.12 12.31 8.76
C PRO A 82 3.83 13.59 9.17
N LYS A 83 4.33 14.37 8.20
CA LYS A 83 5.03 15.63 8.47
C LYS A 83 4.11 16.70 9.03
N LEU A 84 2.93 16.84 8.43
CA LEU A 84 1.93 17.79 8.88
C LEU A 84 1.46 17.47 10.31
N SER A 85 1.27 16.18 10.61
CA SER A 85 0.89 15.72 11.93
C SER A 85 1.97 15.97 12.98
N ASN A 86 3.26 15.73 12.66
CA ASN A 86 4.37 15.96 13.59
C ASN A 86 4.64 17.45 13.87
N LEU A 87 4.27 18.34 12.95
CA LEU A 87 4.40 19.80 13.13
C LEU A 87 3.21 20.40 13.90
N ALA A 88 2.07 19.73 13.94
CA ALA A 88 0.85 20.22 14.56
C ALA A 88 0.84 20.04 16.09
N PRO A 89 0.13 20.91 16.85
CA PRO A 89 -0.09 20.69 18.27
C PRO A 89 -0.88 19.38 18.51
N THR A 90 -0.70 18.76 19.68
CA THR A 90 -1.17 17.39 19.98
C THR A 90 -2.63 17.12 19.61
N GLY A 91 -3.55 18.06 19.87
CA GLY A 91 -4.97 17.87 19.52
C GLY A 91 -5.22 17.87 18.02
N LEU A 92 -4.57 18.78 17.28
CA LEU A 92 -4.68 18.85 15.82
C LEU A 92 -3.95 17.67 15.14
N SER A 93 -2.82 17.25 15.69
CA SER A 93 -2.08 16.07 15.24
C SER A 93 -2.97 14.82 15.26
N PHE A 94 -3.73 14.62 16.35
CA PHE A 94 -4.66 13.50 16.45
C PHE A 94 -5.72 13.54 15.35
N CYS A 95 -6.32 14.72 15.10
CA CYS A 95 -7.32 14.87 14.02
C CYS A 95 -6.73 14.60 12.63
N ILE A 96 -5.52 15.12 12.34
CA ILE A 96 -4.83 14.88 11.08
C ILE A 96 -4.56 13.40 10.87
N ASN A 97 -4.00 12.71 11.89
CA ASN A 97 -3.74 11.28 11.82
C ASN A 97 -5.02 10.48 11.59
N LEU A 98 -6.10 10.81 12.30
CA LEU A 98 -7.40 10.14 12.13
C LEU A 98 -7.92 10.28 10.70
N ILE A 99 -7.89 11.49 10.15
CA ILE A 99 -8.33 11.76 8.77
C ILE A 99 -7.45 11.02 7.75
N CYS A 100 -6.13 11.06 7.90
CA CYS A 100 -5.21 10.38 6.99
C CYS A 100 -5.40 8.86 7.02
N ILE A 101 -5.48 8.25 8.21
CA ILE A 101 -5.69 6.80 8.36
C ILE A 101 -7.06 6.41 7.79
N PHE A 102 -8.10 7.19 8.06
CA PHE A 102 -9.43 6.93 7.54
C PHE A 102 -9.46 7.01 6.00
N ALA A 103 -8.82 8.02 5.41
CA ALA A 103 -8.71 8.16 3.96
C ALA A 103 -7.95 6.99 3.32
N LEU A 104 -6.81 6.57 3.92
CA LEU A 104 -6.05 5.40 3.46
C LEU A 104 -6.87 4.10 3.58
N ALA A 105 -7.61 3.94 4.67
CA ALA A 105 -8.48 2.80 4.87
C ALA A 105 -9.60 2.76 3.82
N LEU A 106 -10.27 3.89 3.55
CA LEU A 106 -11.33 3.98 2.54
C LEU A 106 -10.82 3.62 1.13
N ILE A 107 -9.66 4.14 0.74
CA ILE A 107 -9.08 3.85 -0.58
C ILE A 107 -8.64 2.39 -0.67
N GLY A 108 -8.12 1.82 0.43
CA GLY A 108 -7.66 0.44 0.49
C GLY A 108 -8.75 -0.61 0.67
N CYS A 109 -9.95 -0.23 1.16
CA CYS A 109 -11.07 -1.15 1.48
C CYS A 109 -11.84 -1.65 0.25
N HIS A 110 -11.40 -1.33 -0.95
CA HIS A 110 -12.11 -1.69 -2.17
C HIS A 110 -12.33 -3.20 -2.35
N ASN A 111 -11.47 -4.04 -1.78
CA ASN A 111 -11.64 -5.49 -1.82
C ASN A 111 -11.60 -6.07 -0.39
N ILE A 112 -12.77 -6.40 0.16
CA ILE A 112 -12.94 -6.95 1.51
C ILE A 112 -12.16 -8.25 1.71
N THR A 113 -11.89 -8.99 0.64
CA THR A 113 -11.17 -10.26 0.68
C THR A 113 -9.65 -10.10 0.75
N MET A 114 -9.10 -8.94 0.37
CA MET A 114 -7.66 -8.69 0.36
C MET A 114 -7.33 -7.46 1.22
N PHE A 115 -6.95 -7.64 2.46
CA PHE A 115 -6.62 -6.64 3.50
C PHE A 115 -5.53 -5.62 3.12
N ASN A 116 -5.63 -4.98 1.97
CA ASN A 116 -4.64 -4.01 1.48
C ASN A 116 -4.61 -2.71 2.25
N HIS A 117 -5.74 -2.32 2.86
CA HIS A 117 -5.80 -1.13 3.69
C HIS A 117 -4.80 -1.18 4.85
N SER A 118 -4.59 -2.36 5.45
CA SER A 118 -3.61 -2.55 6.53
C SER A 118 -2.20 -2.20 6.09
N THR A 119 -1.82 -2.51 4.85
CA THR A 119 -0.49 -2.22 4.31
C THR A 119 -0.27 -0.71 4.13
N PHE A 120 -1.27 0.02 3.64
CA PHE A 120 -1.16 1.47 3.48
C PHE A 120 -1.16 2.20 4.83
N VAL A 121 -2.00 1.76 5.78
CA VAL A 121 -2.01 2.29 7.15
C VAL A 121 -0.68 1.99 7.85
N LEU A 122 -0.13 0.78 7.73
CA LEU A 122 1.17 0.43 8.27
C LEU A 122 2.28 1.30 7.67
N SER A 123 2.24 1.54 6.36
CA SER A 123 3.18 2.42 5.66
C SER A 123 3.13 3.85 6.20
N TYR A 124 1.93 4.36 6.49
CA TYR A 124 1.73 5.67 7.11
C TYR A 124 2.33 5.73 8.52
N LEU A 125 2.04 4.72 9.36
CA LEU A 125 2.54 4.65 10.74
C LEU A 125 4.06 4.54 10.78
N LEU A 126 4.68 3.81 9.86
CA LEU A 126 6.13 3.74 9.74
C LEU A 126 6.73 5.12 9.43
N LEU A 127 6.17 5.87 8.49
CA LEU A 127 6.65 7.20 8.14
C LEU A 127 6.39 8.22 9.26
N PHE A 128 5.28 8.09 9.98
CA PHE A 128 4.94 8.91 11.14
C PHE A 128 5.91 8.69 12.32
N GLY A 129 6.23 7.42 12.61
CA GLY A 129 7.14 7.06 13.71
C GLY A 129 8.61 7.43 13.45
N TYR A 130 9.00 7.59 12.19
CA TYR A 130 10.37 7.95 11.80
C TYR A 130 10.37 9.30 11.09
N ASP A 131 10.16 10.37 11.85
CA ASP A 131 10.22 11.71 11.30
C ASP A 131 11.64 12.10 10.90
N VAL A 132 11.77 12.81 9.78
CA VAL A 132 13.01 13.40 9.29
C VAL A 132 12.79 14.85 8.94
N SER A 133 13.85 15.65 8.99
CA SER A 133 13.81 17.08 8.75
C SER A 133 14.90 17.54 7.77
N GLY A 134 14.77 18.76 7.29
CA GLY A 134 15.77 19.37 6.40
C GLY A 134 16.00 18.61 5.11
N LYS A 135 17.25 18.36 4.75
CA LYS A 135 17.64 17.67 3.51
C LYS A 135 17.13 16.21 3.45
N ALA A 136 17.09 15.51 4.58
CA ALA A 136 16.60 14.13 4.62
C ALA A 136 15.11 14.05 4.26
N TYR A 137 14.30 15.05 4.64
CA TYR A 137 12.89 15.12 4.24
C TYR A 137 12.73 15.36 2.72
N GLN A 138 13.56 16.22 2.13
CA GLN A 138 13.55 16.43 0.68
C GLN A 138 13.87 15.14 -0.08
N MET A 139 14.90 14.39 0.37
CA MET A 139 15.24 13.09 -0.20
C MET A 139 14.11 12.06 0.00
N ARG A 140 13.39 12.13 1.13
CA ARG A 140 12.21 11.30 1.37
C ARG A 140 11.09 11.60 0.40
N LEU A 141 10.78 12.86 0.11
CA LEU A 141 9.79 13.26 -0.88
C LEU A 141 10.14 12.73 -2.27
N ILE A 142 11.40 12.88 -2.69
CA ILE A 142 11.88 12.38 -3.98
C ILE A 142 11.75 10.85 -4.04
N SER A 143 12.14 10.14 -2.98
CA SER A 143 12.05 8.69 -2.91
C SER A 143 10.60 8.18 -2.99
N LEU A 144 9.66 8.84 -2.31
CA LEU A 144 8.25 8.52 -2.37
C LEU A 144 7.64 8.86 -3.73
N LEU A 145 8.07 9.94 -4.38
CA LEU A 145 7.63 10.29 -5.74
C LEU A 145 8.07 9.23 -6.75
N ILE A 146 9.33 8.79 -6.68
CA ILE A 146 9.83 7.68 -7.51
C ILE A 146 9.05 6.39 -7.20
N GLY A 147 8.77 6.12 -5.94
CA GLY A 147 7.94 5.00 -5.52
C GLY A 147 6.52 5.07 -6.10
N ALA A 148 5.93 6.26 -6.12
CA ALA A 148 4.59 6.50 -6.71
C ALA A 148 4.57 6.18 -8.21
N VAL A 149 5.56 6.69 -8.95
CA VAL A 149 5.70 6.44 -10.39
C VAL A 149 5.92 4.95 -10.67
N LEU A 150 6.77 4.30 -9.88
CA LEU A 150 7.07 2.87 -10.01
C LEU A 150 5.81 2.02 -9.75
N THR A 151 5.09 2.31 -8.66
CA THR A 151 3.85 1.61 -8.29
C THR A 151 2.74 1.84 -9.32
N ALA A 152 2.58 3.08 -9.78
CA ALA A 152 1.62 3.44 -10.82
C ALA A 152 1.92 2.75 -12.15
N SER A 153 3.20 2.66 -12.53
CA SER A 153 3.64 1.94 -13.74
C SER A 153 3.31 0.45 -13.65
N ILE A 154 3.59 -0.19 -12.52
CA ILE A 154 3.28 -1.61 -12.30
C ILE A 154 1.76 -1.85 -12.42
N LEU A 155 0.93 -0.98 -11.81
CA LEU A 155 -0.52 -1.06 -11.92
C LEU A 155 -0.96 -0.91 -13.39
N TYR A 156 -0.45 0.10 -14.07
CA TYR A 156 -0.79 0.38 -15.47
C TYR A 156 -0.49 -0.81 -16.38
N PHE A 157 0.72 -1.40 -16.26
CA PHE A 157 1.11 -2.56 -17.06
C PHE A 157 0.31 -3.82 -16.73
N LYS A 158 -0.02 -4.03 -15.45
CA LYS A 158 -0.83 -5.17 -15.01
C LYS A 158 -2.24 -5.12 -15.60
N HIS A 159 -2.85 -3.94 -15.65
CA HIS A 159 -4.26 -3.76 -16.03
C HIS A 159 -4.47 -3.36 -17.50
N ARG A 160 -3.39 -3.23 -18.30
CA ARG A 160 -3.48 -2.83 -19.70
C ARG A 160 -4.36 -3.74 -20.56
N LYS A 161 -4.52 -5.02 -20.17
CA LYS A 161 -5.28 -6.03 -20.91
C LYS A 161 -6.68 -6.30 -20.35
N VAL A 162 -7.06 -5.68 -19.26
CA VAL A 162 -8.34 -5.94 -18.57
C VAL A 162 -9.17 -4.67 -18.60
N GLU A 163 -10.29 -4.69 -19.31
CA GLU A 163 -11.26 -3.60 -19.29
C GLU A 163 -12.13 -3.71 -18.02
N TYR A 164 -11.78 -2.97 -16.99
CA TYR A 164 -12.64 -2.79 -15.83
C TYR A 164 -13.65 -1.67 -16.11
N LYS A 165 -14.94 -2.01 -16.13
CA LYS A 165 -16.05 -1.05 -16.35
C LYS A 165 -16.51 -0.35 -15.05
N ARG A 166 -15.96 -0.71 -13.89
CA ARG A 166 -16.41 -0.16 -12.60
C ARG A 166 -15.71 1.16 -12.28
N SER A 167 -16.53 2.18 -11.95
CA SER A 167 -16.07 3.50 -11.50
C SER A 167 -16.02 3.55 -9.96
N PHE A 168 -15.21 4.46 -9.40
CA PHE A 168 -15.20 4.77 -7.96
C PHE A 168 -16.60 5.13 -7.43
N MET A 169 -17.41 5.82 -8.22
CA MET A 169 -18.79 6.17 -7.86
C MET A 169 -19.70 4.95 -7.69
N ASP A 170 -19.49 3.89 -8.46
CA ASP A 170 -20.28 2.67 -8.36
C ASP A 170 -19.98 1.91 -7.07
N LEU A 171 -18.74 2.01 -6.58
CA LEU A 171 -18.33 1.44 -5.31
C LEU A 171 -18.98 2.12 -4.11
N PHE A 172 -19.00 3.46 -4.09
CA PHE A 172 -19.70 4.20 -3.04
C PHE A 172 -21.20 3.88 -3.01
N LYS A 173 -21.83 3.72 -4.16
CA LYS A 173 -23.23 3.27 -4.26
C LYS A 173 -23.42 1.86 -3.72
N GLU A 174 -22.51 0.94 -4.00
CA GLU A 174 -22.59 -0.45 -3.56
C GLU A 174 -22.41 -0.57 -2.03
N ILE A 175 -21.51 0.21 -1.42
CA ILE A 175 -21.34 0.32 0.03
C ILE A 175 -22.60 0.89 0.68
N HIS A 176 -23.18 1.94 0.11
CA HIS A 176 -24.42 2.54 0.62
C HIS A 176 -25.61 1.59 0.53
N LEU A 177 -25.75 0.85 -0.57
CA LEU A 177 -26.80 -0.15 -0.77
C LEU A 177 -26.61 -1.38 0.12
N SER A 178 -25.36 -1.83 0.33
CA SER A 178 -25.06 -2.93 1.27
C SER A 178 -25.39 -2.56 2.70
N SER A 179 -25.03 -1.34 3.14
CA SER A 179 -25.37 -0.83 4.46
C SER A 179 -26.89 -0.70 4.69
N SER A 180 -27.66 -0.36 3.66
CA SER A 180 -29.12 -0.30 3.75
C SER A 180 -29.74 -1.71 3.80
N ARG A 181 -29.20 -2.67 3.06
CA ARG A 181 -29.70 -4.06 3.03
C ARG A 181 -29.45 -4.80 4.35
N THR A 182 -28.30 -4.59 4.99
CA THR A 182 -27.98 -5.18 6.31
C THR A 182 -28.90 -4.63 7.40
N ARG A 183 -29.36 -3.39 7.28
CA ARG A 183 -30.30 -2.77 8.24
C ARG A 183 -31.67 -3.42 8.23
N TRP A 184 -32.12 -3.94 7.09
CA TRP A 184 -33.39 -4.64 6.96
C TRP A 184 -33.38 -6.08 7.49
N GLN A 185 -32.19 -6.72 7.52
CA GLN A 185 -32.05 -8.07 8.05
C GLN A 185 -31.95 -8.13 9.59
N ILE A 186 -31.66 -7.00 10.25
CA ILE A 186 -31.61 -6.92 11.72
C ILE A 186 -32.99 -6.57 12.32
N CYS A 187 -33.92 -6.11 11.49
CA CYS A 187 -35.28 -5.75 11.92
C CYS A 187 -36.35 -6.85 11.64
N LEU A 188 -35.95 -8.03 11.19
CA LEU A 188 -36.79 -9.23 11.09
C LEU A 188 -36.26 -10.33 12.02
#